data_9656a19c4fdd6ca9e3812a0100aed3c2
#
_entry.id   9656a19c4fdd6ca9e3812a0100aed3c2
#
_cell.length_a   1.000
_cell.length_b   1.000
_cell.length_c   1.000
_cell.angle_alpha   90.00
_cell.angle_beta   90.00
_cell.angle_gamma   90.00
#
_symmetry.space_group_name_H-M   'P 1'
#
loop_
_entity.id
_entity.type
_entity.pdbx_description
1 polymer ?
#
loop_
_entity_poly.entity_id
_entity_poly.type
_entity_poly.pdbx_seq_one_letter_code
_entity_poly.pdbx_strand_id
1 'polypeptide(L)'
;MRIFLLLFFTICNAQLTLTHDGIIREYYVSYPDSATEPCPLVINMHGFGSNALEQLYYSEMDNVALGMNIAVVYPEGISNAWNVGAIWNISNANDIGFISALIDSVADDFNIDLDRVYACGMSNGGYMAYELACELSDKIAAFGSVTGNFMLNSDQTCDADRDIPFIHLHGTDDLTVPYTYSWDWSMYVGESIDYWRGVNNLEYELIEVLPDTDASDNTTVEKYTYYSTSSSTQFVHFKVIGGGHQWFGSSIADLDWVINSLGYSNHEINTNTELIDFFMNYRLSDFLSTDEIVDVLPTDFILHQNYPNPFNPETTIRYELPEYKFVNITISDMLGKEVKVLVSGEQAIGKHEVKWNGTNKLGHSVSAGVYFYTVSAGDKVQTGKMILLK
;
A
#
# COMPACT_ATOMS: atom_id res chain seq x y z
N MET A 1 -25.08 36.86 -1.81
CA MET A 1 -23.73 36.84 -1.28
C MET A 1 -23.61 35.55 -0.46
N ARG A 2 -23.15 34.46 -1.12
CA ARG A 2 -22.92 33.15 -0.44
C ARG A 2 -21.49 33.17 0.07
N ILE A 3 -21.35 33.17 1.39
CA ILE A 3 -20.05 33.00 2.06
C ILE A 3 -19.68 31.53 1.93
N PHE A 4 -18.70 31.23 1.10
CA PHE A 4 -18.01 29.94 1.12
C PHE A 4 -17.14 29.92 2.36
N LEU A 5 -17.55 29.13 3.35
CA LEU A 5 -16.70 28.78 4.48
C LEU A 5 -15.67 27.77 3.95
N LEU A 6 -14.47 28.23 3.62
CA LEU A 6 -13.30 27.39 3.43
C LEU A 6 -12.95 26.84 4.84
N LEU A 7 -13.32 25.62 5.10
CA LEU A 7 -12.75 24.84 6.19
C LEU A 7 -11.26 24.58 5.85
N PHE A 8 -10.40 25.41 6.36
CA PHE A 8 -8.99 25.07 6.45
C PHE A 8 -8.87 23.94 7.48
N PHE A 9 -8.73 22.69 7.01
CA PHE A 9 -8.14 21.66 7.83
C PHE A 9 -6.69 22.13 8.08
N THR A 10 -6.39 22.48 9.30
CA THR A 10 -5.00 22.69 9.73
C THR A 10 -4.35 21.33 9.80
N ILE A 11 -3.74 20.89 8.68
CA ILE A 11 -2.80 19.78 8.69
C ILE A 11 -1.66 20.21 9.60
N CYS A 12 -1.50 19.57 10.75
CA CYS A 12 -0.39 19.86 11.66
C CYS A 12 0.87 19.20 11.11
N ASN A 13 1.48 19.80 10.07
CA ASN A 13 2.78 19.40 9.56
C ASN A 13 3.85 20.04 10.46
N ALA A 14 4.27 19.31 11.49
CA ALA A 14 5.39 19.75 12.31
C ALA A 14 6.70 19.34 11.64
N GLN A 15 7.57 20.32 11.36
CA GLN A 15 8.97 20.02 11.06
C GLN A 15 9.68 19.66 12.37
N LEU A 16 10.21 18.46 12.42
CA LEU A 16 10.90 17.89 13.57
C LEU A 16 12.35 17.55 13.20
N THR A 17 13.17 17.28 14.20
CA THR A 17 14.56 16.90 14.00
C THR A 17 14.96 15.72 14.88
N LEU A 18 15.81 14.86 14.34
CA LEU A 18 16.46 13.76 15.05
C LEU A 18 17.96 13.82 14.82
N THR A 19 18.76 13.68 15.87
CA THR A 19 20.21 13.54 15.71
C THR A 19 20.57 12.07 15.56
N HIS A 20 21.13 11.70 14.41
CA HIS A 20 21.61 10.35 14.11
C HIS A 20 23.07 10.41 13.64
N ASP A 21 23.96 9.61 14.23
CA ASP A 21 25.42 9.61 13.98
C ASP A 21 26.07 11.01 14.03
N GLY A 22 25.57 11.86 14.94
CA GLY A 22 26.05 13.23 15.12
C GLY A 22 25.57 14.23 14.05
N ILE A 23 24.69 13.81 13.14
CA ILE A 23 24.08 14.64 12.10
C ILE A 23 22.64 14.94 12.50
N ILE A 24 22.25 16.22 12.43
CA ILE A 24 20.85 16.61 12.60
C ILE A 24 20.11 16.29 11.29
N ARG A 25 19.07 15.45 11.38
CA ARG A 25 18.20 15.06 10.28
C ARG A 25 16.81 15.70 10.51
N GLU A 26 16.24 16.23 9.45
CA GLU A 26 14.92 16.84 9.47
C GLU A 26 13.86 15.85 8.95
N TYR A 27 12.63 16.02 9.41
CA TYR A 27 11.48 15.25 8.91
C TYR A 27 10.16 15.98 9.20
N TYR A 28 9.14 15.68 8.43
CA TYR A 28 7.78 16.18 8.65
C TYR A 28 6.87 15.02 9.04
N VAL A 29 5.96 15.27 9.97
CA VAL A 29 4.96 14.29 10.42
C VAL A 29 3.57 14.84 10.18
N SER A 30 2.75 14.07 9.48
CA SER A 30 1.32 14.27 9.38
C SER A 30 0.63 13.21 10.23
N TYR A 31 0.00 13.63 11.31
CA TYR A 31 -0.65 12.75 12.28
C TYR A 31 -2.16 13.01 12.35
N PRO A 32 -3.02 11.97 12.39
CA PRO A 32 -4.47 12.14 12.43
C PRO A 32 -4.94 12.77 13.74
N ASP A 33 -5.59 13.92 13.69
CA ASP A 33 -6.10 14.64 14.87
C ASP A 33 -7.10 13.83 15.74
N SER A 34 -7.74 12.84 15.13
CA SER A 34 -8.78 12.02 15.75
C SER A 34 -8.30 10.64 16.22
N ALA A 35 -7.00 10.37 16.17
CA ALA A 35 -6.45 9.07 16.55
C ALA A 35 -6.67 8.79 18.04
N THR A 36 -7.55 7.84 18.36
CA THR A 36 -7.81 7.35 19.74
C THR A 36 -7.13 6.02 20.01
N GLU A 37 -6.73 5.30 18.96
CA GLU A 37 -6.02 4.02 18.98
C GLU A 37 -4.67 4.18 18.30
N PRO A 38 -3.69 3.32 18.57
CA PRO A 38 -2.42 3.33 17.85
C PRO A 38 -2.64 3.25 16.34
N CYS A 39 -2.09 4.21 15.60
CA CYS A 39 -2.27 4.28 14.14
C CYS A 39 -1.07 3.70 13.39
N PRO A 40 -1.30 3.13 12.19
CA PRO A 40 -0.23 2.74 11.29
C PRO A 40 0.65 3.94 10.92
N LEU A 41 1.92 3.66 10.57
CA LEU A 41 2.88 4.65 10.10
C LEU A 41 3.33 4.32 8.68
N VAL A 42 3.27 5.29 7.77
CA VAL A 42 3.91 5.20 6.45
C VAL A 42 5.09 6.17 6.40
N ILE A 43 6.25 5.66 6.04
CA ILE A 43 7.46 6.43 5.75
C ILE A 43 7.48 6.68 4.24
N ASN A 44 7.41 7.95 3.81
CA ASN A 44 7.35 8.33 2.40
C ASN A 44 8.60 9.15 2.02
N MET A 45 9.51 8.54 1.26
CA MET A 45 10.84 9.05 0.96
C MET A 45 10.90 9.76 -0.40
N HIS A 46 11.53 10.93 -0.43
CA HIS A 46 11.67 11.78 -1.63
C HIS A 46 12.65 11.21 -2.67
N GLY A 47 12.54 11.70 -3.92
CA GLY A 47 13.49 11.42 -5.00
C GLY A 47 14.79 12.22 -4.89
N PHE A 48 15.79 11.86 -5.73
CA PHE A 48 17.06 12.56 -5.83
C PHE A 48 16.87 14.04 -6.21
N GLY A 49 17.53 14.93 -5.47
CA GLY A 49 17.47 16.39 -5.70
C GLY A 49 16.21 17.06 -5.17
N SER A 50 15.23 16.28 -4.66
CA SER A 50 14.05 16.75 -3.94
C SER A 50 14.27 16.73 -2.43
N ASN A 51 13.24 17.03 -1.66
CA ASN A 51 13.29 17.10 -0.20
C ASN A 51 11.97 16.61 0.42
N ALA A 52 11.96 16.46 1.75
CA ALA A 52 10.82 15.96 2.49
C ALA A 52 9.53 16.75 2.27
N LEU A 53 9.64 18.10 2.23
CA LEU A 53 8.48 18.98 2.03
C LEU A 53 7.93 18.89 0.59
N GLU A 54 8.81 18.81 -0.40
CA GLU A 54 8.41 18.61 -1.80
C GLU A 54 7.74 17.26 -1.98
N GLN A 55 8.22 16.18 -1.34
CA GLN A 55 7.60 14.85 -1.38
C GLN A 55 6.19 14.88 -0.77
N LEU A 56 6.01 15.57 0.35
CA LEU A 56 4.70 15.75 0.97
C LEU A 56 3.72 16.40 0.00
N TYR A 57 4.10 17.51 -0.63
CA TYR A 57 3.23 18.21 -1.57
C TYR A 57 3.06 17.48 -2.90
N TYR A 58 4.09 16.78 -3.38
CA TYR A 58 4.01 16.05 -4.64
C TYR A 58 3.21 14.76 -4.52
N SER A 59 3.43 13.98 -3.47
CA SER A 59 2.69 12.73 -3.28
C SER A 59 1.25 12.96 -2.83
N GLU A 60 0.98 14.03 -2.07
CA GLU A 60 -0.34 14.30 -1.47
C GLU A 60 -0.88 13.12 -0.63
N MET A 61 0.02 12.28 -0.08
CA MET A 61 -0.37 11.05 0.62
C MET A 61 -1.24 11.34 1.84
N ASP A 62 -1.07 12.49 2.48
CA ASP A 62 -1.87 12.94 3.63
C ASP A 62 -3.37 12.99 3.30
N ASN A 63 -3.74 13.35 2.06
CA ASN A 63 -5.14 13.45 1.64
C ASN A 63 -5.89 12.12 1.75
N VAL A 64 -5.17 11.00 1.63
CA VAL A 64 -5.74 9.64 1.76
C VAL A 64 -5.48 9.10 3.17
N ALA A 65 -4.23 9.13 3.63
CA ALA A 65 -3.78 8.49 4.85
C ALA A 65 -4.50 9.00 6.11
N LEU A 66 -4.60 10.31 6.28
CA LEU A 66 -5.23 10.91 7.47
C LEU A 66 -6.71 10.53 7.59
N GLY A 67 -7.42 10.45 6.46
CA GLY A 67 -8.81 9.99 6.41
C GLY A 67 -9.01 8.52 6.84
N MET A 68 -7.95 7.71 6.74
CA MET A 68 -7.91 6.30 7.14
C MET A 68 -7.26 6.08 8.51
N ASN A 69 -7.00 7.15 9.26
CA ASN A 69 -6.33 7.11 10.57
C ASN A 69 -4.89 6.54 10.49
N ILE A 70 -4.14 6.93 9.46
CA ILE A 70 -2.76 6.52 9.20
C ILE A 70 -1.87 7.76 9.32
N ALA A 71 -0.78 7.65 10.07
CA ALA A 71 0.26 8.68 10.14
C ALA A 71 1.23 8.56 8.97
N VAL A 72 1.73 9.69 8.48
CA VAL A 72 2.76 9.71 7.43
C VAL A 72 3.95 10.51 7.93
N VAL A 73 5.16 9.96 7.76
CA VAL A 73 6.41 10.67 8.01
C VAL A 73 7.18 10.85 6.72
N TYR A 74 7.66 12.05 6.50
CA TYR A 74 8.48 12.45 5.34
C TYR A 74 9.88 12.83 5.84
N PRO A 75 10.83 11.89 5.78
CA PRO A 75 12.21 12.17 6.20
C PRO A 75 13.01 12.90 5.11
N GLU A 76 14.04 13.65 5.53
CA GLU A 76 14.99 14.36 4.67
C GLU A 76 16.26 13.55 4.47
N GLY A 77 16.61 13.28 3.22
CA GLY A 77 17.89 12.71 2.82
C GLY A 77 19.03 13.74 2.87
N ILE A 78 20.24 13.34 3.26
CA ILE A 78 21.40 14.23 3.29
C ILE A 78 21.74 14.70 1.88
N SER A 79 21.86 16.03 1.71
CA SER A 79 22.11 16.67 0.41
C SER A 79 21.03 16.32 -0.64
N ASN A 80 19.79 16.20 -0.21
CA ASN A 80 18.63 15.88 -1.06
C ASN A 80 18.76 14.50 -1.74
N ALA A 81 19.33 13.52 -1.06
CA ALA A 81 19.55 12.17 -1.60
C ALA A 81 19.61 11.11 -0.50
N TRP A 82 19.25 9.88 -0.86
CA TRP A 82 19.41 8.67 -0.06
C TRP A 82 20.65 7.91 -0.50
N ASN A 83 21.40 7.41 0.47
CA ASN A 83 22.60 6.59 0.24
C ASN A 83 22.18 5.14 -0.07
N VAL A 84 22.03 4.83 -1.34
CA VAL A 84 21.64 3.51 -1.85
C VAL A 84 22.78 2.82 -2.61
N GLY A 85 24.03 3.25 -2.41
CA GLY A 85 25.17 2.65 -3.09
C GLY A 85 25.35 3.06 -4.56
N ALA A 86 24.55 4.01 -5.07
CA ALA A 86 24.60 4.47 -6.46
C ALA A 86 25.68 5.51 -6.73
N ILE A 87 25.94 5.78 -8.01
CA ILE A 87 26.92 6.79 -8.47
C ILE A 87 26.58 8.21 -8.03
N TRP A 88 25.31 8.47 -7.69
CA TRP A 88 24.88 9.76 -7.13
C TRP A 88 24.98 9.83 -5.60
N ASN A 89 25.71 8.91 -4.96
CA ASN A 89 26.02 8.99 -3.54
C ASN A 89 26.74 10.31 -3.26
N ILE A 90 25.98 11.31 -2.83
CA ILE A 90 26.49 12.63 -2.44
C ILE A 90 26.94 12.61 -0.97
N SER A 91 26.43 11.64 -0.20
CA SER A 91 26.77 11.44 1.20
C SER A 91 27.09 9.97 1.50
N ASN A 92 27.85 9.74 2.57
CA ASN A 92 28.05 8.42 3.15
C ASN A 92 27.21 8.26 4.43
N ALA A 93 26.07 8.95 4.49
CA ALA A 93 25.19 8.89 5.66
C ALA A 93 24.62 7.48 5.84
N ASN A 94 24.47 7.08 7.08
CA ASN A 94 23.79 5.85 7.45
C ASN A 94 22.27 6.08 7.44
N ASP A 95 21.69 6.08 6.24
CA ASP A 95 20.26 6.38 6.07
C ASP A 95 19.38 5.24 6.59
N ILE A 96 19.81 3.98 6.48
CA ILE A 96 19.11 2.82 7.05
C ILE A 96 19.00 2.96 8.57
N GLY A 97 20.14 3.22 9.25
CA GLY A 97 20.14 3.47 10.68
C GLY A 97 19.31 4.68 11.09
N PHE A 98 19.31 5.76 10.27
CA PHE A 98 18.46 6.92 10.49
C PHE A 98 16.99 6.57 10.42
N ILE A 99 16.53 5.85 9.39
CA ILE A 99 15.11 5.42 9.26
C ILE A 99 14.72 4.51 10.43
N SER A 100 15.58 3.58 10.85
CA SER A 100 15.33 2.77 12.04
C SER A 100 15.13 3.63 13.30
N ALA A 101 16.00 4.60 13.55
CA ALA A 101 15.89 5.52 14.68
C ALA A 101 14.68 6.47 14.56
N LEU A 102 14.32 6.84 13.33
CA LEU A 102 13.13 7.67 13.07
C LEU A 102 11.84 6.96 13.44
N ILE A 103 11.70 5.67 13.11
CA ILE A 103 10.55 4.86 13.52
C ILE A 103 10.39 4.90 15.04
N ASP A 104 11.48 4.65 15.79
CA ASP A 104 11.46 4.65 17.25
C ASP A 104 11.11 6.04 17.80
N SER A 105 11.71 7.12 17.25
CA SER A 105 11.45 8.50 17.68
C SER A 105 9.99 8.94 17.42
N VAL A 106 9.44 8.59 16.25
CA VAL A 106 8.04 8.91 15.93
C VAL A 106 7.08 8.14 16.82
N ALA A 107 7.40 6.88 17.17
CA ALA A 107 6.58 6.09 18.08
C ALA A 107 6.65 6.56 19.55
N ASP A 108 7.76 7.19 19.96
CA ASP A 108 7.90 7.81 21.28
C ASP A 108 7.05 9.09 21.42
N ASP A 109 6.91 9.86 20.33
CA ASP A 109 6.21 11.15 20.32
C ASP A 109 4.72 11.02 19.94
N PHE A 110 4.35 9.99 19.18
CA PHE A 110 3.01 9.76 18.65
C PHE A 110 2.54 8.34 18.95
N ASN A 111 1.23 8.15 19.04
CA ASN A 111 0.64 6.83 19.32
C ASN A 111 0.63 5.94 18.07
N ILE A 112 1.79 5.35 17.74
CA ILE A 112 2.02 4.51 16.55
C ILE A 112 1.86 3.02 16.87
N ASP A 113 1.23 2.30 15.95
CA ASP A 113 1.20 0.83 15.94
C ASP A 113 2.47 0.29 15.25
N LEU A 114 3.46 -0.10 16.04
CA LEU A 114 4.73 -0.65 15.53
C LEU A 114 4.58 -1.99 14.77
N ASP A 115 3.43 -2.63 14.87
CA ASP A 115 3.09 -3.81 14.06
C ASP A 115 2.65 -3.44 12.62
N ARG A 116 2.37 -2.15 12.38
CA ARG A 116 1.91 -1.61 11.09
C ARG A 116 2.75 -0.41 10.65
N VAL A 117 4.04 -0.63 10.51
CA VAL A 117 4.98 0.35 9.92
C VAL A 117 5.28 -0.06 8.48
N TYR A 118 5.22 0.89 7.57
CA TYR A 118 5.41 0.69 6.14
C TYR A 118 6.37 1.73 5.58
N ALA A 119 7.11 1.38 4.53
CA ALA A 119 8.01 2.32 3.86
C ALA A 119 7.77 2.35 2.36
N CYS A 120 7.73 3.55 1.79
CA CYS A 120 7.69 3.76 0.35
C CYS A 120 8.49 5.00 -0.04
N GLY A 121 8.68 5.18 -1.32
CA GLY A 121 9.31 6.38 -1.84
C GLY A 121 9.31 6.44 -3.35
N MET A 122 9.68 7.60 -3.88
CA MET A 122 9.78 7.86 -5.31
C MET A 122 11.23 7.85 -5.76
N SER A 123 11.51 7.29 -6.95
CA SER A 123 12.83 7.38 -7.57
C SER A 123 13.95 6.91 -6.61
N ASN A 124 14.91 7.76 -6.24
CA ASN A 124 15.92 7.46 -5.22
C ASN A 124 15.31 7.00 -3.88
N GLY A 125 14.16 7.55 -3.45
CA GLY A 125 13.41 7.05 -2.30
C GLY A 125 12.79 5.67 -2.54
N GLY A 126 12.44 5.34 -3.78
CA GLY A 126 11.99 4.00 -4.19
C GLY A 126 13.13 2.97 -4.16
N TYR A 127 14.34 3.35 -4.57
CA TYR A 127 15.54 2.54 -4.37
C TYR A 127 15.83 2.32 -2.89
N MET A 128 15.67 3.37 -2.07
CA MET A 128 15.85 3.27 -0.62
C MET A 128 14.81 2.32 0.00
N ALA A 129 13.57 2.27 -0.49
CA ALA A 129 12.57 1.32 -0.02
C ALA A 129 13.01 -0.15 -0.24
N TYR A 130 13.70 -0.43 -1.34
CA TYR A 130 14.29 -1.76 -1.59
C TYR A 130 15.44 -2.08 -0.62
N GLU A 131 16.32 -1.12 -0.33
CA GLU A 131 17.39 -1.31 0.66
C GLU A 131 16.82 -1.54 2.07
N LEU A 132 15.76 -0.80 2.43
CA LEU A 132 15.07 -1.00 3.71
C LEU A 132 14.39 -2.39 3.79
N ALA A 133 13.91 -2.92 2.66
CA ALA A 133 13.34 -4.27 2.62
C ALA A 133 14.38 -5.34 2.93
N CYS A 134 15.65 -5.11 2.58
CA CYS A 134 16.76 -6.00 2.93
C CYS A 134 17.19 -5.84 4.40
N GLU A 135 17.23 -4.62 4.92
CA GLU A 135 17.96 -4.29 6.13
C GLU A 135 17.06 -4.04 7.36
N LEU A 136 15.78 -3.70 7.15
CA LEU A 136 14.81 -3.39 8.21
C LEU A 136 13.52 -4.22 8.11
N SER A 137 13.63 -5.43 7.61
CA SER A 137 12.51 -6.35 7.51
C SER A 137 11.95 -6.76 8.88
N ASP A 138 12.72 -6.60 9.95
CA ASP A 138 12.33 -6.83 11.34
C ASP A 138 11.52 -5.68 11.97
N LYS A 139 11.46 -4.50 11.32
CA LYS A 139 10.75 -3.31 11.81
C LYS A 139 9.63 -2.84 10.89
N ILE A 140 9.66 -3.17 9.61
CA ILE A 140 8.75 -2.65 8.59
C ILE A 140 7.98 -3.79 7.95
N ALA A 141 6.65 -3.76 8.05
CA ALA A 141 5.78 -4.87 7.65
C ALA A 141 5.69 -5.07 6.12
N ALA A 142 5.63 -3.97 5.34
CA ALA A 142 5.59 -4.02 3.88
C ALA A 142 6.22 -2.77 3.26
N PHE A 143 6.61 -2.88 1.98
CA PHE A 143 7.40 -1.88 1.27
C PHE A 143 6.79 -1.53 -0.08
N GLY A 144 7.10 -0.31 -0.58
CA GLY A 144 6.64 0.14 -1.88
C GLY A 144 7.64 1.04 -2.60
N SER A 145 7.78 0.85 -3.90
CA SER A 145 8.62 1.70 -4.76
C SER A 145 7.79 2.32 -5.88
N VAL A 146 7.94 3.61 -6.06
CA VAL A 146 7.38 4.36 -7.19
C VAL A 146 8.52 4.84 -8.06
N THR A 147 8.60 4.34 -9.28
CA THR A 147 9.63 4.69 -10.29
C THR A 147 11.09 4.53 -9.82
N GLY A 148 11.31 3.66 -8.81
CA GLY A 148 12.64 3.25 -8.36
C GLY A 148 12.83 1.75 -8.57
N ASN A 149 14.06 1.29 -8.76
CA ASN A 149 14.40 -0.12 -8.97
C ASN A 149 15.32 -0.66 -7.87
N PHE A 150 15.61 -1.94 -7.90
CA PHE A 150 16.61 -2.53 -7.02
C PHE A 150 18.02 -2.25 -7.55
N MET A 151 18.96 -1.99 -6.63
CA MET A 151 20.33 -1.70 -7.01
C MET A 151 21.04 -2.95 -7.53
N LEU A 152 21.84 -2.80 -8.59
CA LEU A 152 22.68 -3.88 -9.07
C LEU A 152 23.72 -4.24 -8.00
N ASN A 153 23.85 -5.53 -7.69
CA ASN A 153 24.67 -6.13 -6.63
C ASN A 153 24.11 -6.02 -5.20
N SER A 154 23.04 -5.27 -4.91
CA SER A 154 22.37 -5.36 -3.60
C SER A 154 21.78 -6.76 -3.38
N ASP A 155 21.46 -7.50 -4.45
CA ASP A 155 21.09 -8.91 -4.41
C ASP A 155 22.12 -9.83 -3.74
N GLN A 156 23.40 -9.43 -3.73
CA GLN A 156 24.50 -10.18 -3.10
C GLN A 156 24.62 -9.94 -1.59
N THR A 157 24.03 -8.86 -1.10
CA THR A 157 24.09 -8.43 0.30
C THR A 157 22.74 -8.38 0.99
N CYS A 158 21.65 -8.48 0.22
CA CYS A 158 20.29 -8.51 0.75
C CYS A 158 20.07 -9.83 1.51
N ASP A 159 19.88 -9.73 2.82
CA ASP A 159 19.63 -10.87 3.71
C ASP A 159 18.30 -10.64 4.44
N ALA A 160 17.22 -10.72 3.69
CA ALA A 160 15.90 -10.57 4.27
C ALA A 160 15.54 -11.81 5.10
N ASP A 161 15.35 -11.64 6.39
CA ASP A 161 15.09 -12.72 7.35
C ASP A 161 13.69 -13.36 7.21
N ARG A 162 12.85 -12.85 6.32
CA ARG A 162 11.46 -13.29 6.11
C ARG A 162 10.98 -13.01 4.70
N ASP A 163 9.78 -13.49 4.36
CA ASP A 163 9.06 -13.06 3.15
C ASP A 163 8.73 -11.55 3.22
N ILE A 164 8.93 -10.83 2.12
CA ILE A 164 8.80 -9.37 2.03
C ILE A 164 7.64 -8.99 1.11
N PRO A 165 6.50 -8.54 1.65
CA PRO A 165 5.46 -7.95 0.82
C PRO A 165 5.95 -6.67 0.17
N PHE A 166 5.81 -6.56 -1.15
CA PHE A 166 6.31 -5.42 -1.90
C PHE A 166 5.33 -4.99 -3.01
N ILE A 167 5.14 -3.67 -3.16
CA ILE A 167 4.38 -3.08 -4.27
C ILE A 167 5.27 -2.15 -5.08
N HIS A 168 5.23 -2.27 -6.42
CA HIS A 168 6.03 -1.48 -7.34
C HIS A 168 5.15 -0.84 -8.42
N LEU A 169 5.25 0.48 -8.58
CA LEU A 169 4.56 1.24 -9.62
C LEU A 169 5.58 1.88 -10.56
N HIS A 170 5.46 1.66 -11.88
CA HIS A 170 6.46 2.17 -12.83
C HIS A 170 5.88 2.46 -14.21
N GLY A 171 6.27 3.59 -14.81
CA GLY A 171 5.91 3.97 -16.16
C GLY A 171 6.81 3.34 -17.22
N THR A 172 6.25 2.86 -18.33
CA THR A 172 7.07 2.25 -19.42
C THR A 172 7.89 3.26 -20.20
N ASP A 173 7.48 4.53 -20.20
CA ASP A 173 8.13 5.63 -20.90
C ASP A 173 8.97 6.51 -19.93
N ASP A 174 9.30 5.95 -18.77
CA ASP A 174 10.22 6.59 -17.82
C ASP A 174 11.62 6.73 -18.42
N LEU A 175 12.04 7.98 -18.65
CA LEU A 175 13.36 8.32 -19.21
C LEU A 175 14.41 8.57 -18.11
N THR A 176 14.00 8.69 -16.85
CA THR A 176 14.88 8.91 -15.70
C THR A 176 15.36 7.59 -15.11
N VAL A 177 14.42 6.66 -14.86
CA VAL A 177 14.70 5.29 -14.44
C VAL A 177 14.06 4.36 -15.45
N PRO A 178 14.81 3.89 -16.47
CA PRO A 178 14.23 3.17 -17.61
C PRO A 178 13.57 1.85 -17.21
N TYR A 179 12.42 1.56 -17.83
CA TYR A 179 11.63 0.36 -17.54
C TYR A 179 12.28 -0.92 -18.09
N THR A 180 12.84 -0.89 -19.30
CA THR A 180 13.27 -2.08 -20.07
C THR A 180 14.77 -2.28 -20.16
N TYR A 181 15.55 -1.35 -19.68
CA TYR A 181 17.01 -1.45 -19.64
C TYR A 181 17.54 -0.84 -18.35
N SER A 182 18.72 -1.24 -17.93
CA SER A 182 19.35 -0.75 -16.71
C SER A 182 20.53 0.18 -17.03
N TRP A 183 20.78 1.08 -16.12
CA TRP A 183 22.09 1.70 -16.01
C TRP A 183 23.08 0.70 -15.37
N ASP A 184 24.37 0.88 -15.57
CA ASP A 184 25.42 -0.04 -15.07
C ASP A 184 25.38 -0.29 -13.53
N TRP A 185 24.52 0.40 -12.81
CA TRP A 185 24.41 0.38 -11.35
C TRP A 185 22.99 0.00 -10.84
N SER A 186 22.03 -0.17 -11.70
CA SER A 186 20.63 -0.47 -11.34
C SER A 186 20.14 -1.69 -12.11
N MET A 187 19.32 -2.51 -11.51
CA MET A 187 18.48 -3.47 -12.23
C MET A 187 17.40 -2.71 -13.02
N TYR A 188 16.93 -3.26 -14.14
CA TYR A 188 15.68 -2.78 -14.73
C TYR A 188 14.48 -3.42 -14.03
N VAL A 189 13.25 -2.93 -14.32
CA VAL A 189 12.03 -3.35 -13.63
C VAL A 189 11.84 -4.87 -13.61
N GLY A 190 12.02 -5.55 -14.75
CA GLY A 190 11.88 -7.00 -14.85
C GLY A 190 12.86 -7.76 -13.95
N GLU A 191 14.13 -7.36 -13.91
CA GLU A 191 15.14 -7.97 -13.03
C GLU A 191 14.81 -7.78 -11.54
N SER A 192 14.36 -6.57 -11.16
CA SER A 192 13.93 -6.28 -9.79
C SER A 192 12.75 -7.17 -9.38
N ILE A 193 11.75 -7.32 -10.26
CA ILE A 193 10.58 -8.18 -10.01
C ILE A 193 11.02 -9.65 -9.88
N ASP A 194 11.83 -10.14 -10.81
CA ASP A 194 12.27 -11.55 -10.82
C ASP A 194 13.08 -11.90 -9.57
N TYR A 195 13.94 -10.98 -9.11
CA TYR A 195 14.67 -11.14 -7.87
C TYR A 195 13.73 -11.33 -6.66
N TRP A 196 12.78 -10.40 -6.46
CA TRP A 196 11.88 -10.43 -5.30
C TRP A 196 10.85 -11.55 -5.38
N ARG A 197 10.43 -11.96 -6.58
CA ARG A 197 9.67 -13.21 -6.79
C ARG A 197 10.46 -14.43 -6.30
N GLY A 198 11.76 -14.45 -6.59
CA GLY A 198 12.65 -15.52 -6.13
C GLY A 198 12.82 -15.54 -4.61
N VAL A 199 13.06 -14.38 -3.99
CA VAL A 199 13.19 -14.25 -2.52
C VAL A 199 11.92 -14.76 -1.81
N ASN A 200 10.76 -14.33 -2.27
CA ASN A 200 9.46 -14.65 -1.66
C ASN A 200 8.86 -15.99 -2.15
N ASN A 201 9.53 -16.74 -3.03
CA ASN A 201 9.04 -17.98 -3.64
C ASN A 201 7.64 -17.83 -4.28
N LEU A 202 7.42 -16.75 -5.05
CA LEU A 202 6.14 -16.45 -5.69
C LEU A 202 6.03 -17.15 -7.04
N GLU A 203 5.35 -18.29 -7.06
CA GLU A 203 5.29 -19.18 -8.22
C GLU A 203 4.23 -18.77 -9.25
N TYR A 204 3.19 -18.06 -8.81
CA TYR A 204 2.01 -17.73 -9.61
C TYR A 204 1.97 -16.26 -9.98
N GLU A 205 1.30 -15.95 -11.08
CA GLU A 205 1.09 -14.62 -11.59
C GLU A 205 -0.36 -14.43 -12.00
N LEU A 206 -0.96 -13.32 -11.61
CA LEU A 206 -2.22 -12.82 -12.13
C LEU A 206 -1.98 -11.51 -12.85
N ILE A 207 -2.58 -11.34 -14.03
CA ILE A 207 -2.52 -10.10 -14.80
C ILE A 207 -3.94 -9.56 -14.96
N GLU A 208 -4.16 -8.32 -14.52
CA GLU A 208 -5.38 -7.56 -14.70
C GLU A 208 -5.10 -6.34 -15.57
N VAL A 209 -5.83 -6.19 -16.66
CA VAL A 209 -5.80 -4.95 -17.46
C VAL A 209 -6.90 -4.04 -16.92
N LEU A 210 -6.51 -2.91 -16.33
CA LEU A 210 -7.49 -1.96 -15.81
C LEU A 210 -8.25 -1.28 -16.98
N PRO A 211 -9.54 -0.97 -16.80
CA PRO A 211 -10.29 -0.22 -17.80
C PRO A 211 -9.68 1.16 -18.03
N ASP A 212 -9.37 1.49 -19.26
CA ASP A 212 -8.99 2.86 -19.67
C ASP A 212 -10.24 3.76 -19.56
N THR A 213 -10.26 4.62 -18.55
CA THR A 213 -11.37 5.52 -18.25
C THR A 213 -11.11 6.95 -18.71
N ASP A 214 -9.85 7.28 -19.02
CA ASP A 214 -9.43 8.59 -19.54
C ASP A 214 -8.37 8.46 -20.65
N ALA A 215 -8.78 8.08 -21.83
CA ALA A 215 -7.89 7.96 -22.99
C ALA A 215 -7.14 9.27 -23.37
N SER A 216 -7.41 10.39 -22.69
CA SER A 216 -6.73 11.66 -22.94
C SER A 216 -5.40 11.78 -22.21
N ASP A 217 -5.13 10.97 -21.22
CA ASP A 217 -3.85 10.94 -20.49
C ASP A 217 -2.74 10.18 -21.24
N ASN A 218 -3.11 9.47 -22.33
CA ASN A 218 -2.22 8.67 -23.19
C ASN A 218 -1.56 7.48 -22.47
N THR A 219 -2.17 6.98 -21.40
CA THR A 219 -1.65 5.86 -20.62
C THR A 219 -2.68 4.75 -20.45
N THR A 220 -2.24 3.56 -20.10
CA THR A 220 -3.07 2.44 -19.66
C THR A 220 -2.34 1.66 -18.58
N VAL A 221 -3.05 0.84 -17.80
CA VAL A 221 -2.47 0.13 -16.66
C VAL A 221 -2.68 -1.37 -16.75
N GLU A 222 -1.61 -2.12 -16.59
CA GLU A 222 -1.61 -3.55 -16.30
C GLU A 222 -1.16 -3.75 -14.85
N LYS A 223 -1.98 -4.45 -14.05
CA LYS A 223 -1.63 -4.86 -12.68
C LYS A 223 -1.22 -6.32 -12.68
N TYR A 224 -0.02 -6.57 -12.20
CA TYR A 224 0.54 -7.90 -12.00
C TYR A 224 0.54 -8.21 -10.51
N THR A 225 -0.03 -9.34 -10.12
CA THR A 225 0.04 -9.84 -8.75
C THR A 225 0.79 -11.17 -8.76
N TYR A 226 1.96 -11.19 -8.15
CA TYR A 226 2.76 -12.40 -7.96
C TYR A 226 2.49 -12.94 -6.56
N TYR A 227 2.21 -14.23 -6.46
CA TYR A 227 1.79 -14.86 -5.20
C TYR A 227 2.24 -16.33 -5.12
N SER A 228 2.16 -16.88 -3.92
CA SER A 228 2.36 -18.31 -3.63
C SER A 228 1.11 -18.86 -2.95
N THR A 229 0.94 -20.17 -2.99
CA THR A 229 -0.11 -20.86 -2.22
C THR A 229 0.34 -21.23 -0.81
N SER A 230 1.62 -21.03 -0.49
CA SER A 230 2.22 -21.36 0.80
C SER A 230 2.46 -20.16 1.71
N SER A 231 2.25 -18.93 1.21
CA SER A 231 2.47 -17.68 1.94
C SER A 231 1.39 -16.65 1.58
N SER A 232 1.04 -15.75 2.51
CA SER A 232 0.18 -14.59 2.23
C SER A 232 0.93 -13.44 1.56
N THR A 233 2.26 -13.55 1.46
CA THR A 233 3.11 -12.54 0.85
C THR A 233 2.83 -12.42 -0.65
N GLN A 234 2.76 -11.18 -1.12
CA GLN A 234 2.62 -10.86 -2.54
C GLN A 234 3.68 -9.84 -2.96
N PHE A 235 4.03 -9.90 -4.24
CA PHE A 235 4.64 -8.78 -4.95
C PHE A 235 3.62 -8.27 -5.96
N VAL A 236 3.23 -6.99 -5.85
CA VAL A 236 2.29 -6.35 -6.78
C VAL A 236 3.04 -5.36 -7.65
N HIS A 237 2.82 -5.41 -8.97
CA HIS A 237 3.41 -4.47 -9.91
C HIS A 237 2.34 -3.79 -10.76
N PHE A 238 2.30 -2.46 -10.71
CA PHE A 238 1.53 -1.64 -11.63
C PHE A 238 2.43 -1.14 -12.75
N LYS A 239 2.22 -1.68 -13.95
CA LYS A 239 2.89 -1.27 -15.17
C LYS A 239 2.04 -0.22 -15.86
N VAL A 240 2.46 1.03 -15.79
CA VAL A 240 1.77 2.15 -16.44
C VAL A 240 2.34 2.32 -17.85
N ILE A 241 1.62 1.81 -18.83
CA ILE A 241 2.00 1.86 -20.25
C ILE A 241 1.86 3.30 -20.75
N GLY A 242 2.92 3.88 -21.32
CA GLY A 242 3.00 5.28 -21.71
C GLY A 242 3.29 6.24 -20.56
N GLY A 243 3.24 5.78 -19.31
CA GLY A 243 3.55 6.58 -18.13
C GLY A 243 5.03 6.93 -18.00
N GLY A 244 5.32 8.11 -17.46
CA GLY A 244 6.66 8.61 -17.23
C GLY A 244 7.17 8.38 -15.80
N HIS A 245 8.13 9.23 -15.38
CA HIS A 245 8.72 9.22 -14.04
C HIS A 245 7.83 9.97 -13.04
N GLN A 246 6.66 9.42 -12.70
CA GLN A 246 5.58 10.12 -12.02
C GLN A 246 5.14 9.44 -10.72
N TRP A 247 4.58 10.24 -9.80
CA TRP A 247 3.70 9.77 -8.73
C TRP A 247 2.28 9.77 -9.28
N PHE A 248 1.82 8.65 -9.82
CA PHE A 248 0.57 8.55 -10.59
C PHE A 248 -0.65 8.95 -9.74
N GLY A 249 -1.52 9.79 -10.33
CA GLY A 249 -2.71 10.31 -9.68
C GLY A 249 -2.49 11.46 -8.70
N SER A 250 -1.28 12.05 -8.66
CA SER A 250 -1.03 13.32 -7.96
C SER A 250 -1.68 14.49 -8.73
N SER A 251 -2.27 15.44 -8.00
CA SER A 251 -2.97 16.59 -8.62
C SER A 251 -2.03 17.53 -9.40
N ILE A 252 -0.73 17.50 -9.13
CA ILE A 252 0.26 18.32 -9.83
C ILE A 252 0.96 17.57 -10.97
N ALA A 253 0.77 16.26 -11.08
CA ALA A 253 1.40 15.43 -12.12
C ALA A 253 0.96 15.83 -13.54
N ASP A 254 -0.23 16.43 -13.69
CA ASP A 254 -0.78 16.86 -14.96
C ASP A 254 -0.41 18.29 -15.37
N LEU A 255 0.39 18.98 -14.57
CA LEU A 255 0.87 20.31 -14.96
C LEU A 255 1.82 20.21 -16.15
N ASP A 256 1.65 21.05 -17.16
CA ASP A 256 2.45 21.03 -18.40
C ASP A 256 3.96 20.93 -18.14
N TRP A 257 4.49 21.63 -17.16
CA TRP A 257 5.90 21.61 -16.84
C TRP A 257 6.35 20.28 -16.19
N VAL A 258 5.45 19.60 -15.47
CA VAL A 258 5.71 18.27 -14.88
C VAL A 258 5.69 17.23 -16.00
N ILE A 259 4.66 17.21 -16.85
CA ILE A 259 4.58 16.30 -17.99
C ILE A 259 5.80 16.46 -18.91
N ASN A 260 6.20 17.69 -19.22
CA ASN A 260 7.38 17.96 -20.04
C ASN A 260 8.70 17.49 -19.42
N SER A 261 8.78 17.40 -18.10
CA SER A 261 9.98 17.02 -17.36
C SER A 261 10.02 15.54 -17.01
N LEU A 262 8.87 14.96 -16.63
CA LEU A 262 8.76 13.63 -16.05
C LEU A 262 7.93 12.65 -16.89
N GLY A 263 7.29 13.10 -17.97
CA GLY A 263 6.39 12.29 -18.80
C GLY A 263 4.95 12.28 -18.31
N TYR A 264 4.09 11.46 -18.91
CA TYR A 264 2.67 11.40 -18.60
C TYR A 264 2.40 10.74 -17.24
N SER A 265 1.37 11.23 -16.57
CA SER A 265 0.75 10.55 -15.42
C SER A 265 -0.36 9.61 -15.90
N ASN A 266 -1.03 8.94 -14.96
CA ASN A 266 -2.15 8.05 -15.21
C ASN A 266 -3.32 8.41 -14.30
N HIS A 267 -4.55 8.30 -14.81
CA HIS A 267 -5.77 8.66 -14.08
C HIS A 267 -6.60 7.44 -13.62
N GLU A 268 -6.25 6.22 -14.03
CA GLU A 268 -6.93 5.00 -13.61
C GLU A 268 -6.52 4.54 -12.22
N ILE A 269 -5.31 4.94 -11.77
CA ILE A 269 -4.80 4.60 -10.44
C ILE A 269 -4.44 5.87 -9.66
N ASN A 270 -4.54 5.78 -8.35
CA ASN A 270 -3.95 6.74 -7.43
C ASN A 270 -2.89 6.02 -6.59
N THR A 271 -1.64 6.38 -6.76
CA THR A 271 -0.49 5.75 -6.09
C THR A 271 -0.69 5.63 -4.57
N ASN A 272 -1.26 6.67 -3.94
CA ASN A 272 -1.48 6.65 -2.49
C ASN A 272 -2.48 5.57 -2.08
N THR A 273 -3.58 5.47 -2.82
CA THR A 273 -4.61 4.45 -2.57
C THR A 273 -4.04 3.05 -2.77
N GLU A 274 -3.33 2.81 -3.87
CA GLU A 274 -2.76 1.49 -4.16
C GLU A 274 -1.70 1.07 -3.13
N LEU A 275 -0.84 2.01 -2.69
CA LEU A 275 0.15 1.76 -1.64
C LEU A 275 -0.53 1.45 -0.30
N ILE A 276 -1.49 2.28 0.12
CA ILE A 276 -2.15 2.13 1.42
C ILE A 276 -3.00 0.86 1.46
N ASP A 277 -3.78 0.58 0.41
CA ASP A 277 -4.60 -0.62 0.32
C ASP A 277 -3.73 -1.88 0.35
N PHE A 278 -2.57 -1.86 -0.31
CA PHE A 278 -1.61 -2.95 -0.23
C PHE A 278 -1.04 -3.10 1.18
N PHE A 279 -0.55 -2.02 1.79
CA PHE A 279 0.08 -2.03 3.10
C PHE A 279 -0.84 -2.55 4.21
N MET A 280 -2.11 -2.14 4.19
CA MET A 280 -3.08 -2.52 5.22
C MET A 280 -3.40 -4.02 5.26
N ASN A 281 -2.94 -4.81 4.29
CA ASN A 281 -3.08 -6.27 4.31
C ASN A 281 -2.02 -6.96 5.18
N TYR A 282 -0.97 -6.24 5.64
CA TYR A 282 0.20 -6.84 6.29
C TYR A 282 0.44 -6.26 7.68
N ARG A 283 0.87 -7.14 8.59
CA ARG A 283 1.38 -6.80 9.91
C ARG A 283 2.74 -7.45 10.09
N LEU A 284 3.62 -6.81 10.83
CA LEU A 284 4.94 -7.37 11.11
C LEU A 284 4.84 -8.69 11.89
N SER A 285 3.90 -8.77 12.83
CA SER A 285 3.59 -9.98 13.60
C SER A 285 3.17 -11.18 12.75
N ASP A 286 2.66 -10.97 11.52
CA ASP A 286 2.32 -12.05 10.59
C ASP A 286 3.57 -12.83 10.15
N PHE A 287 4.77 -12.24 10.29
CA PHE A 287 6.04 -12.78 9.80
C PHE A 287 7.06 -13.14 10.91
N LEU A 288 6.95 -12.52 12.09
CA LEU A 288 7.95 -12.65 13.15
C LEU A 288 7.62 -13.69 14.23
N SER A 289 6.52 -14.40 14.17
CA SER A 289 6.15 -15.41 15.16
C SER A 289 7.03 -16.66 15.03
N THR A 290 8.00 -16.84 15.97
CA THR A 290 8.84 -18.02 16.09
C THR A 290 8.20 -19.18 16.87
N ASP A 291 6.99 -19.03 17.34
CA ASP A 291 6.21 -20.14 17.91
C ASP A 291 5.29 -20.69 16.81
N GLU A 292 5.39 -21.98 16.57
CA GLU A 292 4.56 -22.78 15.69
C GLU A 292 3.05 -22.57 15.92
N ILE A 293 2.56 -21.38 15.66
CA ILE A 293 1.24 -21.26 15.09
C ILE A 293 1.49 -21.48 13.60
N VAL A 294 1.43 -22.73 13.21
CA VAL A 294 0.98 -23.11 11.89
C VAL A 294 -0.41 -22.49 11.81
N ASP A 295 -0.53 -21.21 11.46
CA ASP A 295 -1.73 -20.68 10.86
C ASP A 295 -1.77 -21.41 9.52
N VAL A 296 -2.33 -22.63 9.60
CA VAL A 296 -2.54 -23.49 8.45
C VAL A 296 -3.31 -22.62 7.50
N LEU A 297 -2.71 -22.25 6.37
CA LEU A 297 -3.44 -21.62 5.29
C LEU A 297 -4.75 -22.39 5.15
N PRO A 298 -5.89 -21.71 5.05
CA PRO A 298 -7.15 -22.39 5.06
C PRO A 298 -7.11 -23.51 4.03
N THR A 299 -7.21 -24.75 4.46
CA THR A 299 -7.23 -25.93 3.55
C THR A 299 -8.58 -26.06 2.87
N ASP A 300 -9.56 -25.24 3.27
CA ASP A 300 -10.90 -25.19 2.71
C ASP A 300 -11.47 -23.78 2.78
N PHE A 301 -12.48 -23.49 1.96
CA PHE A 301 -13.25 -22.26 2.06
C PHE A 301 -14.08 -22.28 3.36
N ILE A 302 -13.87 -21.28 4.23
CA ILE A 302 -14.56 -21.14 5.51
C ILE A 302 -15.30 -19.81 5.55
N LEU A 303 -16.59 -19.85 5.89
CA LEU A 303 -17.39 -18.65 6.16
C LEU A 303 -17.71 -18.59 7.65
N HIS A 304 -17.26 -17.50 8.30
CA HIS A 304 -17.56 -17.28 9.71
C HIS A 304 -18.92 -16.61 9.92
N GLN A 305 -19.44 -16.76 11.15
CA GLN A 305 -20.62 -16.01 11.57
C GLN A 305 -20.27 -14.53 11.61
N ASN A 306 -21.11 -13.69 11.01
CA ASN A 306 -20.92 -12.24 11.07
C ASN A 306 -20.92 -11.72 12.52
N TYR A 307 -20.11 -10.74 12.81
CA TYR A 307 -20.02 -10.15 14.15
C TYR A 307 -19.97 -8.59 14.06
N PRO A 308 -20.74 -7.91 14.92
CA PRO A 308 -21.75 -8.43 15.85
C PRO A 308 -22.96 -9.06 15.14
N ASN A 309 -23.67 -9.98 15.81
CA ASN A 309 -24.96 -10.51 15.38
C ASN A 309 -25.81 -10.90 16.60
N PRO A 310 -26.94 -10.22 16.89
CA PRO A 310 -27.53 -9.10 16.14
C PRO A 310 -26.65 -7.85 16.06
N PHE A 311 -26.85 -6.98 15.06
CA PHE A 311 -26.05 -5.79 14.82
C PHE A 311 -26.88 -4.51 14.62
N ASN A 312 -26.25 -3.32 14.80
CA ASN A 312 -26.87 -2.00 14.61
C ASN A 312 -25.80 -0.91 14.40
N PRO A 313 -25.72 -0.24 13.26
CA PRO A 313 -26.25 -0.66 11.97
C PRO A 313 -25.25 -1.51 11.17
N GLU A 314 -24.01 -1.74 11.68
CA GLU A 314 -22.89 -2.36 10.98
C GLU A 314 -22.54 -3.73 11.53
N THR A 315 -22.13 -4.63 10.65
CA THR A 315 -21.58 -5.95 10.96
C THR A 315 -20.46 -6.31 10.00
N THR A 316 -19.51 -7.13 10.45
CA THR A 316 -18.40 -7.65 9.67
C THR A 316 -18.63 -9.11 9.32
N ILE A 317 -18.51 -9.45 8.05
CA ILE A 317 -18.54 -10.82 7.51
C ILE A 317 -17.08 -11.21 7.28
N ARG A 318 -16.64 -12.33 7.86
CA ARG A 318 -15.30 -12.89 7.71
C ARG A 318 -15.34 -14.20 6.98
N TYR A 319 -14.39 -14.41 6.09
CA TYR A 319 -14.24 -15.67 5.35
C TYR A 319 -12.78 -15.95 5.06
N GLU A 320 -12.48 -17.21 4.77
CA GLU A 320 -11.13 -17.69 4.50
C GLU A 320 -11.09 -18.42 3.15
N LEU A 321 -10.08 -18.14 2.36
CA LEU A 321 -9.89 -18.71 1.02
C LEU A 321 -8.66 -19.60 1.00
N PRO A 322 -8.78 -20.87 0.56
CA PRO A 322 -7.63 -21.78 0.46
C PRO A 322 -6.75 -21.52 -0.77
N GLU A 323 -7.23 -20.71 -1.70
CA GLU A 323 -6.56 -20.37 -2.94
C GLU A 323 -7.14 -19.09 -3.52
N TYR A 324 -6.45 -18.47 -4.45
CA TYR A 324 -6.93 -17.30 -5.19
C TYR A 324 -8.22 -17.63 -5.94
N LYS A 325 -9.30 -16.88 -5.69
CA LYS A 325 -10.64 -17.17 -6.23
C LYS A 325 -11.41 -15.90 -6.53
N PHE A 326 -12.24 -15.97 -7.57
CA PHE A 326 -13.30 -14.98 -7.74
C PHE A 326 -14.33 -15.15 -6.63
N VAL A 327 -14.55 -14.10 -5.85
CA VAL A 327 -15.50 -14.08 -4.74
C VAL A 327 -16.66 -13.16 -5.06
N ASN A 328 -17.87 -13.62 -4.79
CA ASN A 328 -19.07 -12.80 -4.83
C ASN A 328 -19.79 -12.89 -3.48
N ILE A 329 -20.02 -11.74 -2.83
CA ILE A 329 -20.73 -11.64 -1.55
C ILE A 329 -22.00 -10.85 -1.74
N THR A 330 -23.13 -11.54 -1.60
CA THR A 330 -24.45 -10.96 -1.82
C THR A 330 -25.28 -10.97 -0.53
N ILE A 331 -25.88 -9.85 -0.20
CA ILE A 331 -26.89 -9.74 0.86
C ILE A 331 -28.27 -9.90 0.25
N SER A 332 -29.10 -10.74 0.88
CA SER A 332 -30.51 -10.95 0.50
C SER A 332 -31.46 -10.84 1.69
N ASP A 333 -32.70 -10.51 1.42
CA ASP A 333 -33.80 -10.52 2.40
C ASP A 333 -34.35 -11.95 2.63
N MET A 334 -35.35 -12.06 3.51
CA MET A 334 -36.00 -13.36 3.83
C MET A 334 -36.71 -14.05 2.65
N LEU A 335 -36.96 -13.30 1.58
CA LEU A 335 -37.59 -13.83 0.36
C LEU A 335 -36.56 -14.22 -0.69
N GLY A 336 -35.26 -14.08 -0.37
CA GLY A 336 -34.16 -14.33 -1.30
C GLY A 336 -33.91 -13.20 -2.31
N LYS A 337 -34.58 -12.04 -2.15
CA LYS A 337 -34.36 -10.90 -3.03
C LYS A 337 -33.03 -10.24 -2.68
N GLU A 338 -32.20 -10.00 -3.68
CA GLU A 338 -30.94 -9.28 -3.55
C GLU A 338 -31.15 -7.86 -3.00
N VAL A 339 -30.41 -7.55 -1.94
CA VAL A 339 -30.38 -6.24 -1.28
C VAL A 339 -29.14 -5.45 -1.73
N LYS A 340 -27.97 -6.10 -1.71
CA LYS A 340 -26.68 -5.49 -2.06
C LYS A 340 -25.65 -6.56 -2.37
N VAL A 341 -24.78 -6.28 -3.33
CA VAL A 341 -23.53 -7.00 -3.52
C VAL A 341 -22.43 -6.23 -2.78
N LEU A 342 -21.68 -6.89 -1.93
CA LEU A 342 -20.60 -6.29 -1.13
C LEU A 342 -19.23 -6.48 -1.77
N VAL A 343 -19.00 -7.65 -2.37
CA VAL A 343 -17.76 -8.01 -3.07
C VAL A 343 -18.15 -8.69 -4.38
N SER A 344 -17.45 -8.37 -5.45
CA SER A 344 -17.55 -9.07 -6.73
C SER A 344 -16.22 -8.89 -7.45
N GLY A 345 -15.26 -9.79 -7.19
CA GLY A 345 -13.91 -9.69 -7.74
C GLY A 345 -13.02 -10.82 -7.25
N GLU A 346 -11.82 -10.85 -7.80
CA GLU A 346 -10.78 -11.79 -7.40
C GLU A 346 -10.25 -11.43 -6.01
N GLN A 347 -9.99 -12.45 -5.19
CA GLN A 347 -9.48 -12.32 -3.83
C GLN A 347 -8.33 -13.29 -3.61
N ALA A 348 -7.30 -12.83 -2.90
CA ALA A 348 -6.13 -13.62 -2.57
C ALA A 348 -6.45 -14.80 -1.63
N ILE A 349 -5.51 -15.73 -1.51
CA ILE A 349 -5.51 -16.74 -0.45
C ILE A 349 -5.44 -16.06 0.92
N GLY A 350 -6.11 -16.61 1.94
CA GLY A 350 -6.02 -16.13 3.32
C GLY A 350 -7.35 -15.69 3.91
N LYS A 351 -7.28 -14.88 4.98
CA LYS A 351 -8.42 -14.37 5.74
C LYS A 351 -8.89 -13.05 5.17
N HIS A 352 -10.19 -12.90 4.97
CA HIS A 352 -10.83 -11.70 4.43
C HIS A 352 -11.96 -11.23 5.31
N GLU A 353 -12.23 -9.92 5.26
CA GLU A 353 -13.38 -9.34 5.91
C GLU A 353 -14.05 -8.26 5.04
N VAL A 354 -15.36 -8.15 5.15
CA VAL A 354 -16.14 -7.10 4.51
C VAL A 354 -17.24 -6.62 5.45
N LYS A 355 -17.49 -5.32 5.45
CA LYS A 355 -18.49 -4.69 6.29
C LYS A 355 -19.79 -4.45 5.55
N TRP A 356 -20.91 -4.64 6.25
CA TRP A 356 -22.22 -4.21 5.80
C TRP A 356 -22.88 -3.31 6.83
N ASN A 357 -23.28 -2.13 6.40
CA ASN A 357 -23.85 -1.08 7.22
C ASN A 357 -25.39 -0.98 7.14
N GLY A 358 -26.08 -2.06 6.81
CA GLY A 358 -27.55 -2.08 6.75
C GLY A 358 -28.14 -1.26 5.60
N THR A 359 -27.41 -1.08 4.47
CA THR A 359 -27.89 -0.33 3.29
C THR A 359 -28.12 -1.24 2.09
N ASN A 360 -29.05 -0.81 1.20
CA ASN A 360 -29.25 -1.45 -0.10
C ASN A 360 -28.27 -0.88 -1.16
N LYS A 361 -28.36 -1.38 -2.41
CA LYS A 361 -27.51 -0.95 -3.53
C LYS A 361 -27.61 0.54 -3.91
N LEU A 362 -28.65 1.23 -3.42
CA LEU A 362 -28.82 2.67 -3.61
C LEU A 362 -28.32 3.49 -2.42
N GLY A 363 -27.70 2.85 -1.41
CA GLY A 363 -27.23 3.48 -0.18
C GLY A 363 -28.33 3.80 0.83
N HIS A 364 -29.58 3.41 0.59
CA HIS A 364 -30.68 3.64 1.52
C HIS A 364 -30.71 2.53 2.59
N SER A 365 -30.89 2.96 3.87
CA SER A 365 -31.06 2.01 4.98
C SER A 365 -32.22 1.04 4.74
N VAL A 366 -32.00 -0.22 5.08
CA VAL A 366 -33.04 -1.25 5.01
C VAL A 366 -33.75 -1.42 6.37
N SER A 367 -34.89 -2.10 6.37
CA SER A 367 -35.67 -2.31 7.61
C SER A 367 -34.95 -3.26 8.56
N ALA A 368 -35.16 -3.10 9.86
CA ALA A 368 -34.77 -4.11 10.84
C ALA A 368 -35.39 -5.47 10.48
N GLY A 369 -34.64 -6.54 10.67
CA GLY A 369 -35.10 -7.87 10.32
C GLY A 369 -33.98 -8.88 10.08
N VAL A 370 -34.35 -10.05 9.54
CA VAL A 370 -33.41 -11.11 9.18
C VAL A 370 -32.95 -10.93 7.75
N TYR A 371 -31.65 -11.05 7.56
CA TYR A 371 -30.96 -11.03 6.26
C TYR A 371 -30.06 -12.25 6.14
N PHE A 372 -29.73 -12.61 4.91
CA PHE A 372 -28.76 -13.64 4.60
C PHE A 372 -27.60 -13.04 3.82
N TYR A 373 -26.39 -13.48 4.11
CA TYR A 373 -25.22 -13.20 3.30
C TYR A 373 -24.75 -14.51 2.67
N THR A 374 -24.62 -14.50 1.37
CA THR A 374 -24.12 -15.65 0.59
C THR A 374 -22.77 -15.28 0.02
N VAL A 375 -21.78 -16.09 0.32
CA VAL A 375 -20.41 -15.97 -0.20
C VAL A 375 -20.19 -17.13 -1.16
N SER A 376 -19.90 -16.82 -2.43
CA SER A 376 -19.45 -17.78 -3.43
C SER A 376 -17.99 -17.56 -3.74
N ALA A 377 -17.19 -18.61 -3.71
CA ALA A 377 -15.77 -18.63 -4.03
C ALA A 377 -15.49 -19.76 -5.03
N GLY A 378 -15.44 -19.44 -6.32
CA GLY A 378 -15.40 -20.43 -7.39
C GLY A 378 -16.63 -21.31 -7.38
N ASP A 379 -16.45 -22.61 -7.20
CA ASP A 379 -17.51 -23.65 -7.15
C ASP A 379 -18.12 -23.82 -5.74
N LYS A 380 -17.55 -23.20 -4.72
CA LYS A 380 -18.02 -23.30 -3.33
C LYS A 380 -18.94 -22.14 -2.98
N VAL A 381 -20.04 -22.46 -2.27
CA VAL A 381 -21.03 -21.48 -1.81
C VAL A 381 -21.42 -21.78 -0.36
N GLN A 382 -21.35 -20.75 0.50
CA GLN A 382 -21.83 -20.83 1.87
C GLN A 382 -22.75 -19.64 2.18
N THR A 383 -23.70 -19.84 3.07
CA THR A 383 -24.68 -18.80 3.45
C THR A 383 -24.78 -18.70 4.97
N GLY A 384 -24.68 -17.48 5.48
CA GLY A 384 -24.92 -17.15 6.87
C GLY A 384 -26.18 -16.32 7.08
N LYS A 385 -26.72 -16.35 8.31
CA LYS A 385 -27.89 -15.58 8.74
C LYS A 385 -27.47 -14.48 9.69
N MET A 386 -28.01 -13.28 9.50
CA MET A 386 -27.77 -12.12 10.37
C MET A 386 -29.07 -11.38 10.72
N ILE A 387 -29.03 -10.65 11.84
CA ILE A 387 -30.20 -9.92 12.37
C ILE A 387 -29.81 -8.46 12.54
N LEU A 388 -30.43 -7.60 11.73
CA LEU A 388 -30.30 -6.14 11.85
C LEU A 388 -31.32 -5.64 12.89
N LEU A 389 -30.84 -4.97 13.91
CA LEU A 389 -31.63 -4.21 14.87
C LEU A 389 -31.94 -2.81 14.32
N LYS A 390 -32.81 -2.09 14.98
CA LYS A 390 -33.20 -0.74 14.55
C LYS A 390 -32.43 0.31 15.35
#